data_77bea719185117112d06d21a7482c4e1
#
_entry.id   77bea719185117112d06d21a7482c4e1
#
_cell.length_a   1.000
_cell.length_b   1.000
_cell.length_c   1.000
_cell.angle_alpha   90.00
_cell.angle_beta   90.00
_cell.angle_gamma   90.00
#
_symmetry.space_group_name_H-M   'P 1'
#
loop_
_entity.id
_entity.type
_entity.pdbx_description
1 polymer ?
#
loop_
_entity_poly.entity_id
_entity_poly.type
_entity_poly.pdbx_seq_one_letter_code
_entity_poly.pdbx_strand_id
1 'polypeptide(L)'
;ALTLLILRQIKADSEGEFPKVVAEFYDQDTQALCVETPLTDAVISPEFVSMQLTHLAREPVLASIYRELLSAGGIEIALRPAECYVPLGEELAFLRVIQATQSENEIALGVRLVQSDEPMLNPTNSTRFTFREGDLVVVLAQQVYS
;
A
#
# COMPACT_ATOMS: atom_id res chain seq x y z
N ALA A 1 -22.06 -4.13 -7.98
CA ALA A 1 -22.84 -3.07 -7.29
C ALA A 1 -23.73 -3.64 -6.18
N LEU A 2 -24.69 -4.53 -6.49
CA LEU A 2 -25.66 -5.06 -5.51
C LEU A 2 -25.00 -5.70 -4.29
N THR A 3 -23.97 -6.52 -4.49
CA THR A 3 -23.23 -7.21 -3.40
C THR A 3 -22.62 -6.22 -2.42
N LEU A 4 -22.06 -5.10 -2.90
CA LEU A 4 -21.49 -4.06 -2.03
C LEU A 4 -22.57 -3.34 -1.22
N LEU A 5 -23.74 -3.11 -1.78
CA LEU A 5 -24.86 -2.54 -1.04
C LEU A 5 -25.35 -3.44 0.08
N ILE A 6 -25.38 -4.76 -0.17
CA ILE A 6 -25.73 -5.77 0.84
C ILE A 6 -24.68 -5.81 1.95
N LEU A 7 -23.38 -5.82 1.59
CA LEU A 7 -22.29 -5.79 2.58
C LEU A 7 -22.32 -4.51 3.42
N ARG A 8 -22.68 -3.39 2.82
CA ARG A 8 -22.86 -2.12 3.54
C ARG A 8 -23.99 -2.22 4.58
N GLN A 9 -25.12 -2.83 4.19
CA GLN A 9 -26.23 -3.05 5.12
C GLN A 9 -25.81 -3.96 6.28
N ILE A 10 -25.12 -5.07 5.97
CA ILE A 10 -24.62 -6.00 6.99
C ILE A 10 -23.67 -5.29 7.96
N LYS A 11 -22.77 -4.43 7.46
CA LYS A 11 -21.86 -3.65 8.31
C LYS A 11 -22.61 -2.67 9.20
N ALA A 12 -23.63 -1.99 8.68
CA ALA A 12 -24.44 -1.06 9.45
C ALA A 12 -25.20 -1.76 10.59
N ASP A 13 -25.58 -3.02 10.38
CA ASP A 13 -26.32 -3.84 11.32
C ASP A 13 -25.41 -4.65 12.27
N SER A 14 -24.06 -4.61 12.06
CA SER A 14 -23.10 -5.38 12.87
C SER A 14 -22.54 -4.53 14.00
N GLU A 15 -22.63 -5.04 15.23
CA GLU A 15 -21.90 -4.51 16.39
C GLU A 15 -20.51 -5.19 16.45
N GLY A 16 -19.49 -4.61 15.82
CA GLY A 16 -18.14 -5.15 15.89
C GLY A 16 -17.23 -4.74 14.73
N GLU A 17 -15.99 -5.24 14.75
CA GLU A 17 -15.00 -4.98 13.72
C GLU A 17 -15.39 -5.71 12.42
N PHE A 18 -15.67 -4.94 11.37
CA PHE A 18 -16.05 -5.48 10.08
C PHE A 18 -14.77 -5.74 9.25
N PRO A 19 -14.64 -6.90 8.57
CA PRO A 19 -13.46 -7.22 7.79
C PRO A 19 -13.26 -6.20 6.65
N LYS A 20 -12.00 -5.95 6.30
CA LYS A 20 -11.68 -5.16 5.11
C LYS A 20 -12.22 -5.85 3.87
N VAL A 21 -12.90 -5.08 3.03
CA VAL A 21 -13.47 -5.57 1.77
C VAL A 21 -12.67 -4.95 0.63
N VAL A 22 -12.14 -5.78 -0.26
CA VAL A 22 -11.52 -5.34 -1.51
C VAL A 22 -12.44 -5.76 -2.65
N ALA A 23 -12.80 -4.81 -3.53
CA ALA A 23 -13.65 -5.06 -4.66
C ALA A 23 -12.89 -4.88 -5.98
N GLU A 24 -13.06 -5.82 -6.89
CA GLU A 24 -12.59 -5.73 -8.26
C GLU A 24 -13.68 -5.08 -9.13
N PHE A 25 -13.29 -4.08 -9.91
CA PHE A 25 -14.14 -3.42 -10.90
C PHE A 25 -13.54 -3.59 -12.30
N TYR A 26 -14.40 -3.69 -13.29
CA TYR A 26 -14.01 -3.80 -14.70
C TYR A 26 -14.02 -2.46 -15.43
N ASP A 27 -14.61 -1.42 -14.82
CA ASP A 27 -14.70 -0.07 -15.39
C ASP A 27 -14.80 1.00 -14.28
N GLN A 28 -14.39 2.23 -14.64
CA GLN A 28 -14.40 3.37 -13.74
C GLN A 28 -15.82 3.86 -13.40
N ASP A 29 -16.76 3.73 -14.32
CA ASP A 29 -18.13 4.19 -14.10
C ASP A 29 -18.82 3.37 -13.01
N THR A 30 -18.63 2.04 -13.04
CA THR A 30 -19.11 1.13 -11.99
C THR A 30 -18.41 1.41 -10.65
N GLN A 31 -17.12 1.72 -10.65
CA GLN A 31 -16.41 2.12 -9.44
C GLN A 31 -17.00 3.43 -8.88
N ALA A 32 -17.19 4.45 -9.71
CA ALA A 32 -17.71 5.75 -9.28
C ALA A 32 -19.08 5.65 -8.59
N LEU A 33 -19.93 4.73 -9.04
CA LEU A 33 -21.22 4.45 -8.42
C LEU A 33 -21.10 3.79 -7.04
N CYS A 34 -19.93 3.22 -6.72
CA CYS A 34 -19.71 2.48 -5.48
C CYS A 34 -18.84 3.23 -4.46
N VAL A 35 -18.13 4.29 -4.89
CA VAL A 35 -17.14 5.05 -4.09
C VAL A 35 -17.74 5.89 -2.97
N GLU A 36 -19.05 6.15 -2.96
CA GLU A 36 -19.69 6.82 -1.81
C GLU A 36 -19.68 5.98 -0.52
N THR A 37 -18.93 4.87 -0.52
CA THR A 37 -18.91 3.93 0.61
C THR A 37 -17.49 3.79 1.14
N PRO A 38 -17.17 4.24 2.37
CA PRO A 38 -15.83 4.12 3.00
C PRO A 38 -15.46 2.68 3.39
N LEU A 39 -16.02 1.69 2.71
CA LEU A 39 -15.93 0.28 3.05
C LEU A 39 -14.92 -0.51 2.24
N THR A 40 -14.45 0.06 1.12
CA THR A 40 -13.92 -0.79 0.08
C THR A 40 -12.70 -0.16 -0.56
N ASP A 41 -11.57 -0.85 -0.49
CA ASP A 41 -10.48 -0.62 -1.43
C ASP A 41 -10.90 -1.19 -2.79
N ALA A 42 -10.80 -0.37 -3.83
CA ALA A 42 -11.23 -0.72 -5.18
C ALA A 42 -10.02 -0.96 -6.09
N VAL A 43 -10.04 -2.06 -6.82
CA VAL A 43 -9.05 -2.34 -7.86
C VAL A 43 -9.77 -2.36 -9.21
N ILE A 44 -9.30 -1.53 -10.16
CA ILE A 44 -9.77 -1.59 -11.55
C ILE A 44 -8.85 -2.53 -12.31
N SER A 45 -9.29 -3.77 -12.46
CA SER A 45 -8.50 -4.85 -13.05
C SER A 45 -7.95 -4.54 -14.45
N PRO A 46 -8.73 -3.99 -15.41
CA PRO A 46 -8.22 -3.67 -16.75
C PRO A 46 -7.13 -2.59 -16.75
N GLU A 47 -7.22 -1.58 -15.88
CA GLU A 47 -6.18 -0.57 -15.76
C GLU A 47 -4.87 -1.17 -15.25
N PHE A 48 -4.94 -1.95 -14.19
CA PHE A 48 -3.77 -2.61 -13.61
C PHE A 48 -3.07 -3.52 -14.64
N VAL A 49 -3.85 -4.34 -15.35
CA VAL A 49 -3.32 -5.21 -16.42
C VAL A 49 -2.71 -4.39 -17.55
N SER A 50 -3.36 -3.30 -17.98
CA SER A 50 -2.84 -2.43 -19.05
C SER A 50 -1.53 -1.77 -18.67
N MET A 51 -1.39 -1.32 -17.41
CA MET A 51 -0.13 -0.76 -16.91
C MET A 51 0.99 -1.81 -16.91
N GLN A 52 0.71 -3.03 -16.43
CA GLN A 52 1.68 -4.13 -16.47
C GLN A 52 2.09 -4.47 -17.90
N LEU A 53 1.14 -4.60 -18.83
CA LEU A 53 1.44 -4.87 -20.24
C LEU A 53 2.31 -3.79 -20.87
N THR A 54 2.05 -2.52 -20.55
CA THR A 54 2.86 -1.40 -21.04
C THR A 54 4.29 -1.49 -20.52
N HIS A 55 4.49 -1.81 -19.25
CA HIS A 55 5.81 -1.98 -18.67
C HIS A 55 6.55 -3.17 -19.30
N LEU A 56 5.87 -4.32 -19.45
CA LEU A 56 6.45 -5.52 -20.05
C LEU A 56 6.79 -5.35 -21.54
N ALA A 57 6.01 -4.57 -22.28
CA ALA A 57 6.29 -4.25 -23.68
C ALA A 57 7.59 -3.44 -23.84
N ARG A 58 7.91 -2.60 -22.87
CA ARG A 58 9.16 -1.80 -22.85
C ARG A 58 10.33 -2.59 -22.31
N GLU A 59 10.12 -3.40 -21.29
CA GLU A 59 11.16 -4.12 -20.56
C GLU A 59 10.68 -5.52 -20.16
N PRO A 60 10.82 -6.54 -21.04
CA PRO A 60 10.27 -7.89 -20.80
C PRO A 60 10.83 -8.58 -19.55
N VAL A 61 12.04 -8.22 -19.10
CA VAL A 61 12.65 -8.80 -17.89
C VAL A 61 11.86 -8.50 -16.62
N LEU A 62 11.04 -7.44 -16.61
CA LEU A 62 10.17 -7.09 -15.51
C LEU A 62 9.13 -8.17 -15.18
N ALA A 63 8.84 -9.08 -16.13
CA ALA A 63 7.91 -10.20 -15.89
C ALA A 63 8.34 -11.09 -14.71
N SER A 64 9.63 -11.34 -14.57
CA SER A 64 10.17 -12.13 -13.45
C SER A 64 10.08 -11.37 -12.13
N ILE A 65 10.31 -10.07 -12.16
CA ILE A 65 10.22 -9.20 -10.98
C ILE A 65 8.77 -9.10 -10.49
N TYR A 66 7.82 -8.85 -11.40
CA TYR A 66 6.40 -8.82 -11.03
C TYR A 66 5.91 -10.17 -10.50
N ARG A 67 6.39 -11.28 -11.05
CA ARG A 67 6.05 -12.60 -10.55
C ARG A 67 6.52 -12.80 -9.11
N GLU A 68 7.72 -12.34 -8.78
CA GLU A 68 8.25 -12.41 -7.41
C GLU A 68 7.46 -11.52 -6.45
N LEU A 69 7.21 -10.26 -6.82
CA LEU A 69 6.48 -9.28 -6.01
C LEU A 69 4.99 -9.64 -5.79
N LEU A 70 4.40 -10.41 -6.70
CA LEU A 70 2.99 -10.80 -6.65
C LEU A 70 2.82 -12.26 -6.22
N SER A 71 3.89 -12.98 -5.91
CA SER A 71 3.81 -14.36 -5.43
C SER A 71 3.47 -14.41 -3.93
N ALA A 72 2.76 -15.47 -3.55
CA ALA A 72 2.33 -15.68 -2.16
C ALA A 72 3.44 -16.26 -1.27
N GLY A 73 4.68 -15.91 -1.40
CA GLY A 73 5.77 -16.51 -0.61
C GLY A 73 7.12 -15.88 -0.83
N GLY A 74 7.13 -14.73 -1.44
CA GLY A 74 8.36 -14.02 -1.78
C GLY A 74 8.54 -12.74 -0.99
N ILE A 75 9.02 -11.74 -1.70
CA ILE A 75 9.17 -10.37 -1.21
C ILE A 75 7.85 -9.63 -1.40
N GLU A 76 7.41 -8.89 -0.40
CA GLU A 76 6.18 -8.09 -0.46
C GLU A 76 6.45 -6.61 -0.21
N ILE A 77 5.56 -5.75 -0.71
CA ILE A 77 5.50 -4.35 -0.31
C ILE A 77 4.65 -4.29 0.96
N ALA A 78 5.29 -3.96 2.08
CA ALA A 78 4.64 -3.87 3.38
C ALA A 78 4.57 -2.42 3.89
N LEU A 79 3.58 -2.15 4.72
CA LEU A 79 3.43 -0.91 5.48
C LEU A 79 3.79 -1.20 6.94
N ARG A 80 4.80 -0.52 7.47
CA ARG A 80 5.25 -0.68 8.86
C ARG A 80 5.07 0.64 9.62
N PRO A 81 4.65 0.62 10.88
CA PRO A 81 4.63 1.84 11.70
C PRO A 81 6.01 2.51 11.74
N ALA A 82 6.05 3.84 11.55
CA ALA A 82 7.32 4.58 11.52
C ALA A 82 8.11 4.43 12.82
N GLU A 83 7.41 4.29 13.95
CA GLU A 83 7.97 4.06 15.29
C GLU A 83 8.82 2.80 15.41
N CYS A 84 8.64 1.82 14.52
CA CYS A 84 9.48 0.63 14.47
C CYS A 84 10.93 0.94 14.03
N TYR A 85 11.15 2.07 13.36
CA TYR A 85 12.45 2.40 12.76
C TYR A 85 13.05 3.67 13.30
N VAL A 86 12.24 4.67 13.65
CA VAL A 86 12.72 6.02 13.99
C VAL A 86 11.89 6.62 15.12
N PRO A 87 12.49 7.51 15.93
CA PRO A 87 11.75 8.21 16.97
C PRO A 87 10.69 9.15 16.37
N LEU A 88 9.53 9.21 17.03
CA LEU A 88 8.45 10.12 16.65
C LEU A 88 8.73 11.53 17.18
N GLY A 89 8.24 12.54 16.45
CA GLY A 89 8.34 13.95 16.85
C GLY A 89 9.67 14.63 16.54
N GLU A 90 10.67 13.90 16.08
CA GLU A 90 11.97 14.45 15.68
C GLU A 90 12.04 14.64 14.16
N GLU A 91 12.64 15.77 13.75
CA GLU A 91 12.92 15.99 12.33
C GLU A 91 14.16 15.21 11.91
N LEU A 92 14.01 14.30 10.94
CA LEU A 92 15.11 13.49 10.43
C LEU A 92 15.09 13.36 8.90
N ALA A 93 16.24 13.10 8.32
CA ALA A 93 16.36 12.88 6.88
C ALA A 93 15.93 11.43 6.53
N PHE A 94 15.36 11.24 5.33
CA PHE A 94 14.96 9.91 4.84
C PHE A 94 16.09 8.89 4.86
N LEU A 95 17.33 9.35 4.72
CA LEU A 95 18.51 8.48 4.89
C LEU A 95 18.52 7.71 6.21
N ARG A 96 18.01 8.32 7.31
CA ARG A 96 17.92 7.65 8.61
C ARG A 96 16.89 6.52 8.58
N VAL A 97 15.78 6.72 7.86
CA VAL A 97 14.78 5.67 7.65
C VAL A 97 15.38 4.50 6.86
N ILE A 98 16.10 4.81 5.77
CA ILE A 98 16.81 3.79 4.96
C ILE A 98 17.78 2.97 5.83
N GLN A 99 18.58 3.63 6.64
CA GLN A 99 19.55 2.95 7.52
C GLN A 99 18.85 2.05 8.55
N ALA A 100 17.74 2.52 9.12
CA ALA A 100 16.99 1.76 10.11
C ALA A 100 16.30 0.54 9.48
N THR A 101 15.65 0.67 8.32
CA THR A 101 15.03 -0.47 7.62
C THR A 101 16.05 -1.51 7.19
N GLN A 102 17.26 -1.08 6.77
CA GLN A 102 18.35 -2.01 6.42
C GLN A 102 18.80 -2.87 7.62
N SER A 103 18.74 -2.34 8.83
CA SER A 103 19.06 -3.11 10.06
C SER A 103 18.06 -4.23 10.30
N GLU A 104 16.85 -4.11 9.79
CA GLU A 104 15.78 -5.13 9.84
C GLU A 104 15.73 -6.02 8.58
N ASN A 105 16.74 -5.93 7.69
CA ASN A 105 16.78 -6.60 6.37
C ASN A 105 15.62 -6.22 5.45
N GLU A 106 15.14 -4.99 5.55
CA GLU A 106 14.08 -4.40 4.71
C GLU A 106 14.64 -3.24 3.88
N ILE A 107 13.96 -2.89 2.79
CA ILE A 107 14.34 -1.77 1.92
C ILE A 107 13.24 -0.71 1.98
N ALA A 108 13.57 0.50 2.47
CA ALA A 108 12.64 1.61 2.45
C ALA A 108 12.33 2.07 1.02
N LEU A 109 11.08 1.97 0.62
CA LEU A 109 10.56 2.47 -0.66
C LEU A 109 10.00 3.89 -0.54
N GLY A 110 9.53 4.28 0.64
CA GLY A 110 8.92 5.58 0.87
C GLY A 110 8.20 5.68 2.21
N VAL A 111 7.32 6.66 2.30
CA VAL A 111 6.53 6.93 3.51
C VAL A 111 5.07 7.22 3.16
N ARG A 112 4.15 6.88 4.07
CA ARG A 112 2.77 7.32 4.04
C ARG A 112 2.46 8.06 5.33
N LEU A 113 2.23 9.37 5.21
CA LEU A 113 1.92 10.23 6.35
C LEU A 113 0.40 10.27 6.56
N VAL A 114 -0.06 10.27 7.81
CA VAL A 114 -1.49 10.37 8.15
C VAL A 114 -2.14 11.63 7.60
N GLN A 115 -1.36 12.70 7.48
CA GLN A 115 -1.83 13.99 6.95
C GLN A 115 -1.86 14.07 5.41
N SER A 116 -1.44 12.99 4.71
CA SER A 116 -1.39 12.93 3.24
C SER A 116 -2.16 11.71 2.76
N ASP A 117 -3.07 11.90 1.80
CA ASP A 117 -3.84 10.80 1.22
C ASP A 117 -2.96 9.90 0.34
N GLU A 118 -1.86 10.43 -0.22
CA GLU A 118 -0.98 9.68 -1.11
C GLU A 118 0.37 9.38 -0.45
N PRO A 119 0.92 8.17 -0.69
CA PRO A 119 2.27 7.83 -0.25
C PRO A 119 3.31 8.58 -1.09
N MET A 120 4.38 9.00 -0.44
CA MET A 120 5.57 9.53 -1.12
C MET A 120 6.56 8.40 -1.33
N LEU A 121 6.72 7.96 -2.58
CA LEU A 121 7.69 6.93 -2.94
C LEU A 121 9.00 7.56 -3.41
N ASN A 122 10.11 6.88 -3.07
CA ASN A 122 11.46 7.26 -3.45
C ASN A 122 11.80 8.75 -3.15
N PRO A 123 11.55 9.26 -1.95
CA PRO A 123 12.01 10.60 -1.60
C PRO A 123 13.53 10.65 -1.64
N THR A 124 14.10 11.83 -1.84
CA THR A 124 15.56 11.97 -1.81
C THR A 124 16.10 11.69 -0.42
N ASN A 125 17.34 11.23 -0.30
CA ASN A 125 17.97 10.92 0.98
C ASN A 125 17.97 12.11 1.97
N SER A 126 17.96 13.35 1.45
CA SER A 126 17.95 14.58 2.22
C SER A 126 16.55 15.08 2.56
N THR A 127 15.50 14.51 2.00
CA THR A 127 14.12 14.89 2.32
C THR A 127 13.88 14.69 3.81
N ARG A 128 13.33 15.70 4.48
CA ARG A 128 13.11 15.69 5.92
C ARG A 128 11.68 15.34 6.26
N PHE A 129 11.52 14.55 7.30
CA PHE A 129 10.25 14.13 7.86
C PHE A 129 10.24 14.31 9.37
N THR A 130 9.07 14.65 9.90
CA THR A 130 8.77 14.57 11.33
C THR A 130 7.63 13.59 11.49
N PHE A 131 7.95 12.36 11.87
CA PHE A 131 6.97 11.29 11.99
C PHE A 131 6.11 11.45 13.25
N ARG A 132 4.84 11.07 13.12
CA ARG A 132 3.83 11.07 14.17
C ARG A 132 3.23 9.68 14.30
N GLU A 133 2.50 9.46 15.36
CA GLU A 133 1.71 8.24 15.54
C GLU A 133 0.76 8.02 14.34
N GLY A 134 0.76 6.81 13.81
CA GLY A 134 0.00 6.42 12.62
C GLY A 134 0.71 6.65 11.29
N ASP A 135 1.85 7.35 11.25
CA ASP A 135 2.67 7.43 10.04
C ASP A 135 3.32 6.08 9.75
N LEU A 136 3.42 5.75 8.46
CA LEU A 136 3.91 4.45 8.01
C LEU A 136 5.13 4.62 7.10
N VAL A 137 6.05 3.67 7.20
CA VAL A 137 7.13 3.48 6.23
C VAL A 137 6.69 2.39 5.24
N VAL A 138 6.84 2.68 3.95
CA VAL A 138 6.62 1.71 2.88
C VAL A 138 7.93 0.96 2.67
N VAL A 139 7.93 -0.34 2.87
CA VAL A 139 9.13 -1.17 2.75
C VAL A 139 8.93 -2.32 1.78
N LEU A 140 10.02 -2.79 1.21
CA LEU A 140 10.11 -4.09 0.57
C LEU A 140 10.69 -5.06 1.62
N ALA A 141 9.90 -6.05 1.99
CA ALA A 141 10.21 -6.98 3.07
C ALA A 141 10.01 -8.42 2.63
N GLN A 142 10.69 -9.34 3.28
CA GLN A 142 10.41 -10.75 3.09
C GLN A 142 9.12 -11.10 3.83
N GLN A 143 8.21 -11.78 3.14
CA GLN A 143 6.94 -12.20 3.74
C GLN A 143 7.23 -13.22 4.85
N VAL A 144 6.86 -12.87 6.08
CA VAL A 144 6.94 -13.78 7.22
C VAL A 144 5.54 -14.35 7.45
N TYR A 145 5.36 -15.62 7.12
CA TYR A 145 4.14 -16.34 7.51
C TYR A 145 4.17 -16.55 9.03
N SER A 146 3.24 -15.95 9.74
CA SER A 146 2.94 -16.23 11.14
C SER A 146 1.73 -17.14 11.26
#